data_07b513d186e28d667b2979008cdf72ae
#
_entry.id   07b513d186e28d667b2979008cdf72ae
#
_cell.length_a   1.000
_cell.length_b   1.000
_cell.length_c   1.000
_cell.angle_alpha   90.00
_cell.angle_beta   90.00
_cell.angle_gamma   90.00
#
_symmetry.space_group_name_H-M   'P 1'
#
loop_
_entity.id
_entity.type
_entity.pdbx_description
1 polymer ?
#
loop_
_entity_poly.entity_id
_entity_poly.type
_entity_poly.pdbx_seq_one_letter_code
_entity_poly.pdbx_strand_id
1 'polypeptide(L)'
;DTKTEEGSDSHSIFVGDLRNRGFHPEAIINWMALMGWSLDDKQEDFKLVDLEKVFSLGRINPSPAAVNFGKLDHFQGKYVRQMSESEVAASIRPFLLKSGLDPDNTMLSKLVPLIKNRIVTFEDAVEWLGFFFKEEIIIAPSDLIDKNATSEDTLSILKQVKLTLGQLPLFDHENIESVMRLLAKTLDLKLGQLLNPVRLAVSGQKVSPPLFETIEILGFDLVLDRIQDAIKLLEDTN
;
A
#
# COMPACT_ATOMS: atom_id res chain seq x y z
N ASP A 1 27.74 -4.83 -22.52
CA ASP A 1 27.85 -5.08 -21.05
C ASP A 1 26.86 -4.17 -20.34
N THR A 2 25.62 -4.63 -20.20
CA THR A 2 24.59 -3.99 -19.41
C THR A 2 24.78 -4.42 -17.95
N LYS A 3 25.32 -3.54 -17.12
CA LYS A 3 25.25 -3.70 -15.66
C LYS A 3 23.80 -3.48 -15.24
N THR A 4 23.08 -4.54 -15.00
CA THR A 4 21.83 -4.55 -14.23
C THR A 4 22.19 -4.29 -12.77
N GLU A 5 21.78 -3.16 -12.22
CA GLU A 5 21.79 -2.96 -10.78
C GLU A 5 20.73 -3.91 -10.18
N GLU A 6 21.21 -4.90 -9.43
CA GLU A 6 20.37 -5.80 -8.62
C GLU A 6 19.69 -4.96 -7.54
N GLY A 7 18.36 -4.83 -7.59
CA GLY A 7 17.58 -4.20 -6.52
C GLY A 7 16.35 -3.40 -6.90
N SER A 8 15.99 -3.29 -8.17
CA SER A 8 14.69 -2.74 -8.56
C SER A 8 13.88 -3.82 -9.28
N ASP A 9 12.61 -3.98 -8.92
CA ASP A 9 11.64 -4.72 -9.72
C ASP A 9 11.83 -4.36 -11.18
N SER A 10 12.13 -5.38 -12.02
CA SER A 10 12.50 -5.17 -13.42
C SER A 10 11.32 -4.58 -14.19
N HIS A 11 11.26 -3.27 -14.29
CA HIS A 11 10.26 -2.60 -15.13
C HIS A 11 10.50 -3.02 -16.58
N SER A 12 9.46 -3.51 -17.23
CA SER A 12 9.52 -3.78 -18.66
C SER A 12 9.61 -2.46 -19.43
N ILE A 13 10.38 -2.46 -20.50
CA ILE A 13 10.46 -1.32 -21.43
C ILE A 13 9.28 -1.27 -22.42
N PHE A 14 8.43 -2.29 -22.45
CA PHE A 14 7.30 -2.33 -23.34
C PHE A 14 6.11 -1.56 -22.77
N VAL A 15 5.55 -0.64 -23.56
CA VAL A 15 4.38 0.18 -23.19
C VAL A 15 3.18 -0.71 -22.79
N GLY A 16 3.03 -1.86 -23.46
CA GLY A 16 1.98 -2.83 -23.13
C GLY A 16 2.08 -3.36 -21.70
N ASP A 17 3.29 -3.63 -21.23
CA ASP A 17 3.52 -4.12 -19.87
C ASP A 17 3.29 -3.00 -18.84
N LEU A 18 3.73 -1.78 -19.13
CA LEU A 18 3.45 -0.61 -18.27
C LEU A 18 1.93 -0.40 -18.13
N ARG A 19 1.19 -0.50 -19.24
CA ARG A 19 -0.28 -0.45 -19.22
C ARG A 19 -0.88 -1.56 -18.37
N ASN A 20 -0.38 -2.79 -18.52
CA ASN A 20 -0.87 -3.96 -17.77
C ASN A 20 -0.61 -3.85 -16.26
N ARG A 21 0.42 -3.13 -15.85
CA ARG A 21 0.72 -2.78 -14.46
C ARG A 21 -0.08 -1.57 -13.96
N GLY A 22 -0.80 -0.89 -14.82
CA GLY A 22 -1.65 0.24 -14.44
C GLY A 22 -0.92 1.57 -14.33
N PHE A 23 0.11 1.78 -15.16
CA PHE A 23 0.66 3.13 -15.33
C PHE A 23 -0.33 4.02 -16.10
N HIS A 24 -0.50 5.25 -15.64
CA HIS A 24 -1.35 6.24 -16.30
C HIS A 24 -0.73 6.67 -17.64
N PRO A 25 -1.50 6.75 -18.75
CA PRO A 25 -0.96 7.10 -20.06
C PRO A 25 -0.17 8.40 -20.08
N GLU A 26 -0.65 9.45 -19.41
CA GLU A 26 0.06 10.74 -19.36
C GLU A 26 1.39 10.66 -18.58
N ALA A 27 1.49 9.81 -17.54
CA ALA A 27 2.75 9.59 -16.85
C ALA A 27 3.78 8.94 -17.77
N ILE A 28 3.36 7.94 -18.57
CA ILE A 28 4.22 7.28 -19.57
C ILE A 28 4.65 8.28 -20.64
N ILE A 29 3.72 9.07 -21.19
CA ILE A 29 4.01 10.05 -22.24
C ILE A 29 5.00 11.11 -21.74
N ASN A 30 4.77 11.67 -20.54
CA ASN A 30 5.68 12.66 -19.96
C ASN A 30 7.08 12.08 -19.74
N TRP A 31 7.16 10.87 -19.18
CA TRP A 31 8.43 10.16 -18.98
C TRP A 31 9.14 9.87 -20.30
N MET A 32 8.45 9.36 -21.31
CA MET A 32 9.02 9.08 -22.64
C MET A 32 9.52 10.34 -23.34
N ALA A 33 8.77 11.44 -23.26
CA ALA A 33 9.19 12.70 -23.84
C ALA A 33 10.56 13.16 -23.30
N LEU A 34 10.77 13.02 -22.00
CA LEU A 34 12.01 13.43 -21.33
C LEU A 34 13.21 12.50 -21.60
N MET A 35 13.02 11.37 -22.26
CA MET A 35 14.10 10.47 -22.67
C MET A 35 14.90 10.97 -23.87
N GLY A 36 15.13 12.22 -23.99
CA GLY A 36 15.92 12.82 -25.08
C GLY A 36 15.41 14.19 -25.50
N TRP A 37 14.36 14.69 -24.85
CA TRP A 37 13.84 16.04 -25.08
C TRP A 37 13.73 16.80 -23.77
N SER A 38 13.95 18.11 -23.81
CA SER A 38 13.69 19.02 -22.70
C SER A 38 13.18 20.36 -23.22
N LEU A 39 12.28 21.00 -22.48
CA LEU A 39 11.86 22.36 -22.75
C LEU A 39 12.92 23.34 -22.26
N ASP A 40 13.39 23.14 -21.05
CA ASP A 40 14.46 23.86 -20.36
C ASP A 40 15.09 22.94 -19.29
N ASP A 41 15.99 23.48 -18.47
CA ASP A 41 16.72 22.73 -17.44
C ASP A 41 15.91 22.51 -16.14
N LYS A 42 14.66 22.96 -16.10
CA LYS A 42 13.86 23.00 -14.85
C LYS A 42 12.51 22.30 -14.94
N GLN A 43 11.83 22.43 -16.08
CA GLN A 43 10.48 21.91 -16.25
C GLN A 43 10.51 20.48 -16.75
N GLU A 44 10.00 19.56 -15.94
CA GLU A 44 9.91 18.14 -16.25
C GLU A 44 8.47 17.60 -16.20
N ASP A 45 7.56 18.36 -15.61
CA ASP A 45 6.15 18.00 -15.48
C ASP A 45 5.31 18.68 -16.55
N PHE A 46 4.71 17.89 -17.41
CA PHE A 46 3.84 18.39 -18.48
C PHE A 46 2.53 17.62 -18.49
N LYS A 47 1.41 18.34 -18.53
CA LYS A 47 0.15 17.76 -18.98
C LYS A 47 0.27 17.51 -20.49
N LEU A 48 -0.43 16.50 -21.01
CA LEU A 48 -0.39 16.19 -22.45
C LEU A 48 -0.69 17.41 -23.32
N VAL A 49 -1.73 18.16 -22.97
CA VAL A 49 -2.15 19.37 -23.71
C VAL A 49 -1.09 20.50 -23.73
N ASP A 50 -0.21 20.55 -22.73
CA ASP A 50 0.87 21.53 -22.67
C ASP A 50 2.10 21.02 -23.38
N LEU A 51 2.39 19.72 -23.28
CA LEU A 51 3.46 19.06 -24.00
C LEU A 51 3.25 19.17 -25.51
N GLU A 52 2.02 18.99 -26.02
CA GLU A 52 1.67 19.16 -27.44
C GLU A 52 2.01 20.56 -27.99
N LYS A 53 1.91 21.60 -27.15
CA LYS A 53 2.21 22.98 -27.56
C LYS A 53 3.70 23.28 -27.63
N VAL A 54 4.50 22.65 -26.77
CA VAL A 54 5.92 23.00 -26.59
C VAL A 54 6.88 21.97 -27.18
N PHE A 55 6.39 20.74 -27.46
CA PHE A 55 7.21 19.66 -28.00
C PHE A 55 7.67 19.98 -29.41
N SER A 56 8.95 19.79 -29.67
CA SER A 56 9.55 20.01 -30.98
C SER A 56 10.62 18.95 -31.25
N LEU A 57 10.54 18.34 -32.44
CA LEU A 57 11.54 17.37 -32.89
C LEU A 57 12.96 17.96 -32.97
N GLY A 58 13.06 19.24 -33.26
CA GLY A 58 14.37 19.93 -33.33
C GLY A 58 15.10 20.08 -31.99
N ARG A 59 14.41 19.78 -30.88
CA ARG A 59 14.99 19.78 -29.52
C ARG A 59 15.35 18.38 -29.03
N ILE A 60 15.15 17.35 -29.84
CA ILE A 60 15.54 16.01 -29.45
C ILE A 60 17.07 15.88 -29.50
N ASN A 61 17.63 15.47 -28.36
CA ASN A 61 19.03 15.11 -28.29
C ASN A 61 19.22 13.69 -28.88
N PRO A 62 19.99 13.51 -29.95
CA PRO A 62 20.20 12.21 -30.58
C PRO A 62 21.10 11.25 -29.77
N SER A 63 21.68 11.70 -28.65
CA SER A 63 22.51 10.86 -27.80
C SER A 63 21.68 9.78 -27.12
N PRO A 64 22.23 8.57 -26.85
CA PRO A 64 21.55 7.56 -26.09
C PRO A 64 21.10 8.09 -24.74
N ALA A 65 19.81 7.95 -24.43
CA ALA A 65 19.25 8.31 -23.14
C ALA A 65 19.23 7.11 -22.19
N ALA A 66 19.63 7.31 -20.95
CA ALA A 66 19.46 6.31 -19.91
C ALA A 66 17.98 6.21 -19.50
N VAL A 67 17.45 5.00 -19.43
CA VAL A 67 16.08 4.73 -18.95
C VAL A 67 16.08 4.83 -17.42
N ASN A 68 15.32 5.78 -16.89
CA ASN A 68 15.17 5.99 -15.45
C ASN A 68 13.72 5.66 -15.03
N PHE A 69 13.51 4.44 -14.52
CA PHE A 69 12.20 3.99 -14.04
C PHE A 69 11.76 4.69 -12.76
N GLY A 70 12.67 5.06 -11.87
CA GLY A 70 12.33 5.86 -10.70
C GLY A 70 11.65 7.20 -11.04
N LYS A 71 12.01 7.76 -12.21
CA LYS A 71 11.36 8.97 -12.74
C LYS A 71 9.93 8.66 -13.26
N LEU A 72 9.73 7.49 -13.86
CA LEU A 72 8.39 7.04 -14.25
C LEU A 72 7.50 6.86 -13.01
N ASP A 73 8.00 6.19 -11.97
CA ASP A 73 7.28 5.99 -10.71
C ASP A 73 6.94 7.33 -10.05
N HIS A 74 7.87 8.30 -10.09
CA HIS A 74 7.63 9.65 -9.58
C HIS A 74 6.46 10.34 -10.31
N PHE A 75 6.44 10.32 -11.65
CA PHE A 75 5.34 10.90 -12.42
C PHE A 75 4.04 10.18 -12.17
N GLN A 76 4.05 8.85 -12.20
CA GLN A 76 2.88 8.04 -11.92
C GLN A 76 2.28 8.38 -10.56
N GLY A 77 3.09 8.37 -9.50
CA GLY A 77 2.62 8.70 -8.16
C GLY A 77 2.07 10.14 -8.07
N LYS A 78 2.62 11.09 -8.84
CA LYS A 78 2.10 12.45 -8.93
C LYS A 78 0.71 12.48 -9.59
N TYR A 79 0.52 11.76 -10.69
CA TYR A 79 -0.80 11.65 -11.35
C TYR A 79 -1.83 11.02 -10.42
N VAL A 80 -1.50 9.90 -9.78
CA VAL A 80 -2.42 9.23 -8.84
C VAL A 80 -2.85 10.18 -7.70
N ARG A 81 -1.92 10.94 -7.13
CA ARG A 81 -2.24 11.91 -6.07
C ARG A 81 -3.16 13.06 -6.53
N GLN A 82 -3.11 13.44 -7.80
CA GLN A 82 -3.96 14.49 -8.38
C GLN A 82 -5.36 14.01 -8.75
N MET A 83 -5.55 12.70 -8.99
CA MET A 83 -6.85 12.10 -9.28
C MET A 83 -7.80 12.27 -8.08
N SER A 84 -9.09 12.35 -8.34
CA SER A 84 -10.10 12.19 -7.31
C SER A 84 -10.15 10.73 -6.81
N GLU A 85 -10.70 10.52 -5.62
CA GLU A 85 -10.86 9.16 -5.09
C GLU A 85 -11.73 8.27 -5.99
N SER A 86 -12.74 8.85 -6.63
CA SER A 86 -13.59 8.14 -7.58
C SER A 86 -12.84 7.71 -8.84
N GLU A 87 -11.92 8.54 -9.35
CA GLU A 87 -11.08 8.19 -10.48
C GLU A 87 -10.07 7.09 -10.11
N VAL A 88 -9.47 7.17 -8.93
CA VAL A 88 -8.59 6.10 -8.43
C VAL A 88 -9.38 4.81 -8.25
N ALA A 89 -10.57 4.85 -7.65
CA ALA A 89 -11.46 3.70 -7.50
C ALA A 89 -11.76 3.02 -8.84
N ALA A 90 -12.13 3.81 -9.85
CA ALA A 90 -12.39 3.31 -11.20
C ALA A 90 -11.15 2.68 -11.85
N SER A 91 -9.97 3.27 -11.60
CA SER A 91 -8.71 2.82 -12.17
C SER A 91 -8.16 1.53 -11.53
N ILE A 92 -8.32 1.35 -10.21
CA ILE A 92 -7.86 0.14 -9.52
C ILE A 92 -8.83 -1.05 -9.65
N ARG A 93 -10.13 -0.78 -9.84
CA ARG A 93 -11.17 -1.82 -9.91
C ARG A 93 -10.87 -2.95 -10.90
N PRO A 94 -10.42 -2.70 -12.15
CA PRO A 94 -10.08 -3.77 -13.08
C PRO A 94 -9.00 -4.73 -12.57
N PHE A 95 -8.01 -4.22 -11.82
CA PHE A 95 -6.92 -5.01 -11.24
C PHE A 95 -7.43 -5.88 -10.10
N LEU A 96 -8.28 -5.33 -9.23
CA LEU A 96 -8.93 -6.07 -8.15
C LEU A 96 -9.79 -7.20 -8.72
N LEU A 97 -10.64 -6.92 -9.70
CA LEU A 97 -11.48 -7.94 -10.37
C LEU A 97 -10.65 -9.04 -11.03
N LYS A 98 -9.55 -8.68 -11.71
CA LYS A 98 -8.63 -9.65 -12.33
C LYS A 98 -7.99 -10.60 -11.30
N SER A 99 -7.82 -10.12 -10.07
CA SER A 99 -7.29 -10.91 -8.95
C SER A 99 -8.38 -11.64 -8.14
N GLY A 100 -9.62 -11.64 -8.63
CA GLY A 100 -10.74 -12.31 -7.96
C GLY A 100 -11.34 -11.52 -6.79
N LEU A 101 -10.98 -10.24 -6.63
CA LEU A 101 -11.49 -9.36 -5.60
C LEU A 101 -12.59 -8.48 -6.21
N ASP A 102 -13.82 -8.56 -5.71
CA ASP A 102 -14.97 -7.78 -6.23
C ASP A 102 -15.56 -6.85 -5.16
N PRO A 103 -14.86 -5.74 -4.83
CA PRO A 103 -15.40 -4.74 -3.91
C PRO A 103 -16.58 -4.00 -4.52
N ASP A 104 -17.62 -3.77 -3.73
CA ASP A 104 -18.65 -2.80 -4.09
C ASP A 104 -18.14 -1.34 -4.02
N ASN A 105 -18.94 -0.41 -4.49
CA ASN A 105 -18.54 1.01 -4.51
C ASN A 105 -18.41 1.59 -3.09
N THR A 106 -19.19 1.11 -2.14
CA THR A 106 -19.15 1.54 -0.73
C THR A 106 -17.83 1.12 -0.11
N MET A 107 -17.41 -0.12 -0.34
CA MET A 107 -16.11 -0.63 0.13
C MET A 107 -14.96 0.14 -0.51
N LEU A 108 -14.97 0.34 -1.83
CA LEU A 108 -13.94 1.13 -2.51
C LEU A 108 -13.83 2.56 -2.00
N SER A 109 -14.96 3.22 -1.71
CA SER A 109 -14.94 4.59 -1.15
C SER A 109 -14.26 4.68 0.22
N LYS A 110 -14.28 3.61 1.02
CA LYS A 110 -13.57 3.52 2.30
C LYS A 110 -12.10 3.14 2.14
N LEU A 111 -11.78 2.29 1.17
CA LEU A 111 -10.43 1.74 1.00
C LEU A 111 -9.49 2.68 0.23
N VAL A 112 -9.99 3.38 -0.80
CA VAL A 112 -9.16 4.25 -1.66
C VAL A 112 -8.44 5.34 -0.88
N PRO A 113 -9.05 6.07 0.07
CA PRO A 113 -8.34 7.07 0.87
C PRO A 113 -7.12 6.51 1.61
N LEU A 114 -7.17 5.25 2.04
CA LEU A 114 -6.10 4.60 2.80
C LEU A 114 -4.86 4.30 1.95
N ILE A 115 -5.04 4.07 0.65
CA ILE A 115 -3.96 3.63 -0.24
C ILE A 115 -3.54 4.64 -1.30
N LYS A 116 -4.37 5.63 -1.62
CA LYS A 116 -4.14 6.59 -2.72
C LYS A 116 -2.75 7.21 -2.71
N ASN A 117 -2.21 7.53 -1.54
CA ASN A 117 -0.89 8.13 -1.38
C ASN A 117 0.25 7.11 -1.25
N ARG A 118 -0.07 5.81 -1.32
CA ARG A 118 0.88 4.70 -1.08
C ARG A 118 1.14 3.87 -2.32
N ILE A 119 0.14 3.76 -3.20
CA ILE A 119 0.28 3.05 -4.47
C ILE A 119 1.07 3.91 -5.47
N VAL A 120 1.91 3.26 -6.25
CA VAL A 120 2.54 3.83 -7.43
C VAL A 120 1.72 3.44 -8.66
N THR A 121 1.53 2.16 -8.91
CA THR A 121 0.69 1.65 -10.00
C THR A 121 -0.70 1.29 -9.52
N PHE A 122 -1.65 1.16 -10.43
CA PHE A 122 -3.00 0.71 -10.05
C PHE A 122 -3.03 -0.78 -9.68
N GLU A 123 -2.09 -1.58 -10.19
CA GLU A 123 -1.91 -2.98 -9.81
C GLU A 123 -1.52 -3.14 -8.33
N ASP A 124 -0.75 -2.19 -7.78
CA ASP A 124 -0.32 -2.23 -6.37
C ASP A 124 -1.52 -2.33 -5.41
N ALA A 125 -2.69 -1.81 -5.82
CA ALA A 125 -3.90 -1.89 -5.01
C ALA A 125 -4.29 -3.33 -4.63
N VAL A 126 -3.92 -4.33 -5.45
CA VAL A 126 -4.19 -5.74 -5.16
C VAL A 126 -3.44 -6.20 -3.91
N GLU A 127 -2.16 -5.85 -3.81
CA GLU A 127 -1.34 -6.16 -2.64
C GLU A 127 -1.82 -5.40 -1.40
N TRP A 128 -2.05 -4.08 -1.54
CA TRP A 128 -2.47 -3.23 -0.43
C TRP A 128 -3.86 -3.57 0.13
N LEU A 129 -4.76 -4.09 -0.70
CA LEU A 129 -6.16 -4.31 -0.32
C LEU A 129 -6.58 -5.78 -0.22
N GLY A 130 -5.76 -6.71 -0.73
CA GLY A 130 -6.14 -8.12 -0.86
C GLY A 130 -6.57 -8.76 0.46
N PHE A 131 -5.96 -8.38 1.58
CA PHE A 131 -6.29 -8.96 2.89
C PHE A 131 -7.67 -8.55 3.42
N PHE A 132 -8.29 -7.45 2.92
CA PHE A 132 -9.65 -7.08 3.30
C PHE A 132 -10.72 -8.08 2.83
N PHE A 133 -10.39 -8.90 1.82
CA PHE A 133 -11.28 -9.85 1.16
C PHE A 133 -10.99 -11.31 1.54
N LYS A 134 -10.11 -11.53 2.49
CA LYS A 134 -9.75 -12.88 2.98
C LYS A 134 -10.38 -13.12 4.34
N GLU A 135 -10.92 -14.31 4.56
CA GLU A 135 -11.38 -14.74 5.88
C GLU A 135 -10.17 -15.06 6.77
N GLU A 136 -9.18 -15.76 6.24
CA GLU A 136 -7.97 -16.17 6.95
C GLU A 136 -6.72 -15.47 6.44
N ILE A 137 -5.81 -15.18 7.34
CA ILE A 137 -4.49 -14.61 7.04
C ILE A 137 -3.41 -15.66 7.35
N ILE A 138 -2.58 -15.94 6.35
CA ILE A 138 -1.45 -16.85 6.52
C ILE A 138 -0.24 -16.05 7.00
N ILE A 139 0.26 -16.37 8.19
CA ILE A 139 1.40 -15.69 8.83
C ILE A 139 2.38 -16.76 9.32
N ALA A 140 3.69 -16.52 9.14
CA ALA A 140 4.67 -17.34 9.84
C ALA A 140 4.76 -16.90 11.31
N PRO A 141 4.80 -17.82 12.30
CA PRO A 141 4.91 -17.46 13.73
C PRO A 141 6.07 -16.52 14.01
N SER A 142 7.21 -16.72 13.36
CA SER A 142 8.40 -15.88 13.49
C SER A 142 8.19 -14.43 13.05
N ASP A 143 7.26 -14.17 12.14
CA ASP A 143 6.99 -12.81 11.66
C ASP A 143 6.21 -11.99 12.68
N LEU A 144 5.39 -12.63 13.53
CA LEU A 144 4.66 -11.97 14.61
C LEU A 144 5.58 -11.41 15.70
N ILE A 145 6.77 -11.99 15.85
CA ILE A 145 7.70 -11.67 16.92
C ILE A 145 8.67 -10.58 16.45
N ASP A 146 8.60 -9.39 17.05
CA ASP A 146 9.56 -8.33 16.77
C ASP A 146 10.98 -8.71 17.20
N LYS A 147 12.00 -8.14 16.55
CA LYS A 147 13.44 -8.45 16.78
C LYS A 147 13.89 -8.38 18.24
N ASN A 148 13.21 -7.60 19.07
CA ASN A 148 13.54 -7.36 20.48
C ASN A 148 12.44 -7.86 21.43
N ALA A 149 11.55 -8.74 20.98
CA ALA A 149 10.46 -9.33 21.77
C ALA A 149 10.59 -10.84 21.81
N THR A 150 10.00 -11.46 22.82
CA THR A 150 9.84 -12.91 22.89
C THR A 150 8.46 -13.33 22.36
N SER A 151 8.29 -14.62 22.11
CA SER A 151 6.96 -15.20 21.79
C SER A 151 5.98 -14.95 22.92
N GLU A 152 6.41 -15.08 24.19
CA GLU A 152 5.58 -14.83 25.36
C GLU A 152 5.14 -13.37 25.47
N ASP A 153 6.04 -12.40 25.21
CA ASP A 153 5.69 -10.98 25.18
C ASP A 153 4.64 -10.68 24.12
N THR A 154 4.86 -11.21 22.91
CA THR A 154 3.93 -11.03 21.77
C THR A 154 2.56 -11.64 22.06
N LEU A 155 2.55 -12.84 22.61
CA LEU A 155 1.33 -13.52 23.02
C LEU A 155 0.56 -12.71 24.09
N SER A 156 1.26 -12.20 25.09
CA SER A 156 0.67 -11.33 26.11
C SER A 156 0.07 -10.07 25.50
N ILE A 157 0.78 -9.41 24.59
CA ILE A 157 0.29 -8.22 23.86
C ILE A 157 -1.00 -8.54 23.12
N LEU A 158 -1.01 -9.59 22.30
CA LEU A 158 -2.18 -9.96 21.48
C LEU A 158 -3.41 -10.30 22.36
N LYS A 159 -3.21 -11.01 23.48
CA LYS A 159 -4.27 -11.31 24.46
C LYS A 159 -4.86 -10.03 25.08
N GLN A 160 -4.01 -9.09 25.50
CA GLN A 160 -4.46 -7.81 26.06
C GLN A 160 -5.19 -6.95 25.02
N VAL A 161 -4.67 -6.88 23.79
CA VAL A 161 -5.32 -6.17 22.70
C VAL A 161 -6.68 -6.75 22.39
N LYS A 162 -6.81 -8.09 22.27
CA LYS A 162 -8.08 -8.75 22.02
C LYS A 162 -9.10 -8.43 23.11
N LEU A 163 -8.70 -8.50 24.39
CA LEU A 163 -9.56 -8.15 25.52
C LEU A 163 -10.01 -6.69 25.45
N THR A 164 -9.08 -5.77 25.20
CA THR A 164 -9.35 -4.33 25.15
C THR A 164 -10.30 -3.97 23.99
N LEU A 165 -10.04 -4.49 22.79
CA LEU A 165 -10.91 -4.25 21.63
C LEU A 165 -12.29 -4.89 21.83
N GLY A 166 -12.35 -6.07 22.46
CA GLY A 166 -13.61 -6.77 22.74
C GLY A 166 -14.54 -6.05 23.72
N GLN A 167 -14.03 -5.06 24.47
CA GLN A 167 -14.82 -4.27 25.43
C GLN A 167 -15.26 -2.91 24.89
N LEU A 168 -14.89 -2.56 23.63
CA LEU A 168 -15.27 -1.28 23.03
C LEU A 168 -16.78 -1.20 22.79
N PRO A 169 -17.45 -0.16 23.29
CA PRO A 169 -18.88 0.04 23.04
C PRO A 169 -19.16 0.54 21.61
N LEU A 170 -18.19 1.18 20.98
CA LEU A 170 -18.25 1.66 19.60
C LEU A 170 -16.92 1.35 18.91
N PHE A 171 -16.98 0.60 17.80
CA PHE A 171 -15.81 0.10 17.08
C PHE A 171 -15.49 0.97 15.86
N ASP A 172 -15.03 2.19 16.12
CA ASP A 172 -14.53 3.14 15.13
C ASP A 172 -13.04 3.43 15.35
N HIS A 173 -12.39 4.02 14.34
CA HIS A 173 -10.94 4.24 14.37
C HIS A 173 -10.49 5.16 15.52
N GLU A 174 -11.31 6.16 15.92
CA GLU A 174 -10.97 7.10 17.01
C GLU A 174 -10.95 6.39 18.37
N ASN A 175 -11.97 5.59 18.65
CA ASN A 175 -12.04 4.79 19.88
C ASN A 175 -10.97 3.70 19.90
N ILE A 176 -10.75 3.01 18.78
CA ILE A 176 -9.69 2.01 18.63
C ILE A 176 -8.32 2.65 18.91
N GLU A 177 -8.00 3.78 18.26
CA GLU A 177 -6.75 4.50 18.50
C GLU A 177 -6.58 4.90 19.96
N SER A 178 -7.63 5.45 20.56
CA SER A 178 -7.62 5.92 21.96
C SER A 178 -7.28 4.80 22.94
N VAL A 179 -7.98 3.65 22.82
CA VAL A 179 -7.74 2.52 23.73
C VAL A 179 -6.41 1.85 23.50
N MET A 180 -5.94 1.75 22.24
CA MET A 180 -4.64 1.17 21.91
C MET A 180 -3.48 2.03 22.44
N ARG A 181 -3.58 3.37 22.35
CA ARG A 181 -2.61 4.30 22.97
C ARG A 181 -2.59 4.20 24.49
N LEU A 182 -3.78 4.09 25.11
CA LEU A 182 -3.89 3.90 26.57
C LEU A 182 -3.28 2.56 26.98
N LEU A 183 -3.56 1.47 26.25
CA LEU A 183 -3.02 0.15 26.53
C LEU A 183 -1.48 0.14 26.41
N ALA A 184 -0.92 0.73 25.34
CA ALA A 184 0.53 0.85 25.20
C ALA A 184 1.18 1.56 26.39
N LYS A 185 0.57 2.65 26.86
CA LYS A 185 1.04 3.38 28.06
C LYS A 185 0.92 2.53 29.33
N THR A 186 -0.18 1.78 29.50
CA THR A 186 -0.40 0.92 30.67
C THR A 186 0.61 -0.22 30.74
N LEU A 187 1.02 -0.75 29.59
CA LEU A 187 2.01 -1.82 29.46
C LEU A 187 3.46 -1.31 29.42
N ASP A 188 3.68 -0.01 29.51
CA ASP A 188 4.99 0.65 29.37
C ASP A 188 5.70 0.28 28.04
N LEU A 189 4.92 0.21 26.95
CA LEU A 189 5.40 -0.11 25.61
C LEU A 189 5.37 1.12 24.70
N LYS A 190 6.32 1.18 23.75
CA LYS A 190 6.18 2.09 22.61
C LYS A 190 4.99 1.65 21.76
N LEU A 191 4.23 2.59 21.24
CA LEU A 191 3.04 2.30 20.44
C LEU A 191 3.33 1.30 19.30
N GLY A 192 4.47 1.44 18.60
CA GLY A 192 4.88 0.52 17.53
C GLY A 192 5.06 -0.92 18.02
N GLN A 193 5.60 -1.13 19.22
CA GLN A 193 5.78 -2.49 19.79
C GLN A 193 4.44 -3.18 20.04
N LEU A 194 3.42 -2.41 20.42
CA LEU A 194 2.06 -2.93 20.57
C LEU A 194 1.39 -3.15 19.22
N LEU A 195 1.55 -2.22 18.26
CA LEU A 195 0.82 -2.26 16.99
C LEU A 195 1.41 -3.21 15.95
N ASN A 196 2.72 -3.51 15.97
CA ASN A 196 3.35 -4.37 14.98
C ASN A 196 2.75 -5.78 14.94
N PRO A 197 2.65 -6.53 16.05
CA PRO A 197 2.02 -7.85 16.03
C PRO A 197 0.53 -7.79 15.68
N VAL A 198 -0.18 -6.73 16.07
CA VAL A 198 -1.58 -6.53 15.70
C VAL A 198 -1.73 -6.32 14.20
N ARG A 199 -0.87 -5.49 13.61
CA ARG A 199 -0.84 -5.26 12.16
C ARG A 199 -0.68 -6.57 11.39
N LEU A 200 0.29 -7.37 11.78
CA LEU A 200 0.54 -8.69 11.17
C LEU A 200 -0.66 -9.61 11.36
N ALA A 201 -1.21 -9.69 12.57
CA ALA A 201 -2.36 -10.54 12.86
C ALA A 201 -3.57 -10.18 11.98
N VAL A 202 -3.87 -8.88 11.78
CA VAL A 202 -5.08 -8.46 11.06
C VAL A 202 -4.89 -8.36 9.54
N SER A 203 -3.66 -8.11 9.05
CA SER A 203 -3.41 -7.88 7.62
C SER A 203 -2.48 -8.90 6.96
N GLY A 204 -1.69 -9.64 7.73
CA GLY A 204 -0.61 -10.50 7.22
C GLY A 204 0.58 -9.72 6.67
N GLN A 205 0.64 -8.41 6.86
CA GLN A 205 1.63 -7.53 6.24
C GLN A 205 2.40 -6.75 7.28
N LYS A 206 3.74 -6.62 7.08
CA LYS A 206 4.61 -5.76 7.93
C LYS A 206 4.34 -4.27 7.69
N VAL A 207 3.93 -3.93 6.46
CA VAL A 207 3.49 -2.59 6.04
C VAL A 207 2.08 -2.72 5.48
N SER A 208 1.13 -2.01 6.06
CA SER A 208 -0.28 -2.02 5.65
C SER A 208 -0.83 -0.60 5.56
N PRO A 209 -2.04 -0.39 5.07
CA PRO A 209 -2.74 0.88 5.24
C PRO A 209 -2.80 1.34 6.71
N PRO A 210 -3.21 2.58 7.01
CA PRO A 210 -3.34 3.06 8.39
C PRO A 210 -4.13 2.07 9.24
N LEU A 211 -3.54 1.66 10.39
CA LEU A 211 -4.00 0.45 11.11
C LEU A 211 -5.36 0.62 11.77
N PHE A 212 -5.65 1.78 12.34
CA PHE A 212 -6.90 1.99 13.07
C PHE A 212 -8.11 2.00 12.13
N GLU A 213 -7.99 2.69 11.00
CA GLU A 213 -8.99 2.70 9.93
C GLU A 213 -9.11 1.30 9.28
N THR A 214 -7.99 0.60 9.15
CA THR A 214 -7.99 -0.81 8.68
C THR A 214 -8.81 -1.70 9.59
N ILE A 215 -8.61 -1.60 10.91
CA ILE A 215 -9.33 -2.37 11.93
C ILE A 215 -10.84 -2.03 11.90
N GLU A 216 -11.18 -0.74 11.80
CA GLU A 216 -12.58 -0.31 11.68
C GLU A 216 -13.27 -0.91 10.44
N ILE A 217 -12.61 -0.86 9.27
CA ILE A 217 -13.19 -1.36 8.01
C ILE A 217 -13.30 -2.88 8.00
N LEU A 218 -12.35 -3.61 8.57
CA LEU A 218 -12.42 -5.06 8.74
C LEU A 218 -13.59 -5.48 9.64
N GLY A 219 -13.94 -4.64 10.60
CA GLY A 219 -15.03 -4.88 11.54
C GLY A 219 -14.64 -5.74 12.74
N PHE A 220 -15.49 -5.65 13.76
CA PHE A 220 -15.28 -6.22 15.10
C PHE A 220 -14.98 -7.71 15.06
N ASP A 221 -15.88 -8.51 14.48
CA ASP A 221 -15.80 -9.97 14.53
C ASP A 221 -14.54 -10.48 13.83
N LEU A 222 -14.30 -10.05 12.58
CA LEU A 222 -13.16 -10.50 11.79
C LEU A 222 -11.82 -10.12 12.43
N VAL A 223 -11.71 -8.93 13.03
CA VAL A 223 -10.49 -8.50 13.73
C VAL A 223 -10.22 -9.38 14.95
N LEU A 224 -11.23 -9.66 15.79
CA LEU A 224 -11.05 -10.49 16.97
C LEU A 224 -10.74 -11.94 16.61
N ASP A 225 -11.30 -12.46 15.53
CA ASP A 225 -11.03 -13.82 15.03
C ASP A 225 -9.58 -13.92 14.54
N ARG A 226 -9.11 -12.99 13.72
CA ARG A 226 -7.73 -12.96 13.23
C ARG A 226 -6.70 -12.82 14.36
N ILE A 227 -6.98 -11.98 15.36
CA ILE A 227 -6.11 -11.88 16.55
C ILE A 227 -6.14 -13.21 17.32
N GLN A 228 -7.28 -13.85 17.45
CA GLN A 228 -7.37 -15.17 18.11
C GLN A 228 -6.56 -16.24 17.37
N ASP A 229 -6.59 -16.24 16.05
CA ASP A 229 -5.83 -17.20 15.25
C ASP A 229 -4.31 -16.94 15.36
N ALA A 230 -3.87 -15.69 15.41
CA ALA A 230 -2.48 -15.35 15.71
C ALA A 230 -2.05 -15.79 17.12
N ILE A 231 -2.94 -15.69 18.13
CA ILE A 231 -2.71 -16.20 19.48
C ILE A 231 -2.51 -17.72 19.46
N LYS A 232 -3.45 -18.47 18.85
CA LYS A 232 -3.33 -19.93 18.71
C LYS A 232 -2.04 -20.34 18.03
N LEU A 233 -1.68 -19.67 16.92
CA LEU A 233 -0.46 -19.93 16.16
C LEU A 233 0.80 -19.82 17.03
N LEU A 234 0.86 -18.83 17.93
CA LEU A 234 1.98 -18.67 18.88
C LEU A 234 1.93 -19.70 20.02
N GLU A 235 0.75 -20.08 20.50
CA GLU A 235 0.59 -21.12 21.53
C GLU A 235 1.02 -22.51 21.03
N ASP A 236 0.73 -22.84 19.78
CA ASP A 236 1.07 -24.12 19.17
C ASP A 236 2.57 -24.24 18.82
N THR A 237 3.29 -23.13 18.80
CA THR A 237 4.71 -23.06 18.42
C THR A 237 5.65 -23.03 19.63
N ASN A 238 5.14 -22.76 20.84
CA ASN A 238 5.87 -22.78 22.11
C ASN A 238 5.76 -24.15 22.79
#